data_6ed8f4b5ec7fa933cb65565b37646f02
#
_entry.id   6ed8f4b5ec7fa933cb65565b37646f02
#
_cell.length_a   1.000
_cell.length_b   1.000
_cell.length_c   1.000
_cell.angle_alpha   90.00
_cell.angle_beta   90.00
_cell.angle_gamma   90.00
#
_symmetry.space_group_name_H-M   'P 1'
#
loop_
_entity.id
_entity.type
_entity.pdbx_description
1 polymer ?
#
loop_
_entity_poly.entity_id
_entity_poly.type
_entity_poly.pdbx_seq_one_letter_code
_entity_poly.pdbx_strand_id
1 'polypeptide(L)'
;MVSDMKQPNGTLYWLSAPSSGGKTPWLRRFAGEAGRCLTDAELHALLLAQAQTGDPALLQRTLSPFPRLGLDDLDLLLSGRPATEQALQADLLALADAGTDIALAGIDLDARLPALRAALAEALGPRFRPVSPSDPIPDGQKT
;
A
#
# COMPACT_ATOMS: atom_id res chain seq x y z
N MET A 1 23.13 15.64 6.36
CA MET A 1 22.82 15.43 6.26
C MET A 1 22.04 15.16 5.76
N VAL A 2 21.90 14.90 5.55
CA VAL A 2 21.36 14.60 5.04
C VAL A 2 20.21 14.66 4.97
N SER A 3 19.84 15.03 5.18
CA SER A 3 18.76 15.18 5.26
C SER A 3 17.94 15.50 4.34
N ASP A 4 18.04 16.00 3.73
CA ASP A 4 17.32 16.32 2.71
C ASP A 4 16.88 15.25 2.00
N MET A 5 17.13 14.21 2.25
CA MET A 5 16.67 13.14 1.63
C MET A 5 15.30 12.87 1.94
N LYS A 6 14.63 12.03 1.21
CA LYS A 6 13.29 11.61 1.54
C LYS A 6 13.30 10.95 2.89
N GLN A 7 12.14 10.88 3.50
CA GLN A 7 12.00 10.27 4.79
C GLN A 7 12.52 8.84 4.76
N PRO A 8 13.27 8.40 5.75
CA PRO A 8 13.71 7.02 5.80
C PRO A 8 12.57 6.04 6.00
N ASN A 9 11.45 6.51 6.58
CA ASN A 9 10.33 5.65 6.86
C ASN A 9 9.05 6.26 6.33
N GLY A 10 8.34 5.52 5.51
CA GLY A 10 7.07 5.95 4.99
C GLY A 10 5.91 5.55 5.90
N THR A 11 4.75 6.13 5.63
CA THR A 11 3.51 5.87 6.36
C THR A 11 2.60 5.01 5.50
N LEU A 12 1.91 4.08 6.12
CA LEU A 12 0.95 3.24 5.45
C LEU A 12 -0.44 3.59 5.93
N TYR A 13 -1.30 3.98 4.99
CA TYR A 13 -2.68 4.33 5.27
C TYR A 13 -3.58 3.16 4.91
N TRP A 14 -4.47 2.79 5.81
CA TRP A 14 -5.34 1.63 5.65
C TRP A 14 -6.76 2.13 5.47
N LEU A 15 -7.28 2.01 4.25
CA LEU A 15 -8.59 2.55 3.88
C LEU A 15 -9.57 1.40 3.74
N SER A 16 -10.26 1.08 4.83
CA SER A 16 -11.29 0.04 4.82
C SER A 16 -12.62 0.72 4.64
N ALA A 17 -13.20 0.61 3.44
CA ALA A 17 -14.44 1.29 3.11
C ALA A 17 -15.61 0.33 3.24
N PRO A 18 -16.79 0.82 3.68
CA PRO A 18 -17.96 -0.05 3.75
C PRO A 18 -18.54 -0.40 2.38
N SER A 19 -18.19 0.38 1.35
CA SER A 19 -18.66 0.15 0.00
C SER A 19 -17.61 0.69 -0.96
N SER A 20 -17.85 0.53 -2.25
CA SER A 20 -16.87 0.98 -3.24
C SER A 20 -16.80 2.50 -3.38
N GLY A 21 -17.77 3.23 -2.84
CA GLY A 21 -17.82 4.68 -3.05
C GLY A 21 -16.69 5.41 -2.37
N GLY A 22 -16.02 6.28 -3.10
CA GLY A 22 -15.04 7.19 -2.54
C GLY A 22 -13.62 6.67 -2.41
N LYS A 23 -13.39 5.36 -2.42
CA LYS A 23 -12.03 4.88 -2.19
C LYS A 23 -11.09 5.15 -3.37
N THR A 24 -11.54 4.92 -4.59
CA THR A 24 -10.69 5.13 -5.75
C THR A 24 -10.33 6.60 -5.95
N PRO A 25 -11.28 7.54 -5.88
CA PRO A 25 -10.89 8.96 -5.95
C PRO A 25 -9.95 9.37 -4.83
N TRP A 26 -10.15 8.82 -3.63
CA TRP A 26 -9.27 9.13 -2.50
C TRP A 26 -7.85 8.68 -2.81
N LEU A 27 -7.69 7.46 -3.33
CA LEU A 27 -6.38 6.92 -3.68
C LEU A 27 -5.69 7.74 -4.76
N ARG A 28 -6.45 8.17 -5.77
CA ARG A 28 -5.87 8.97 -6.85
C ARG A 28 -5.35 10.31 -6.35
N ARG A 29 -6.12 10.96 -5.47
CA ARG A 29 -5.65 12.20 -4.89
C ARG A 29 -4.46 11.98 -3.97
N PHE A 30 -4.45 10.87 -3.23
CA PHE A 30 -3.33 10.53 -2.37
C PHE A 30 -2.06 10.37 -3.18
N ALA A 31 -2.11 9.60 -4.25
CA ALA A 31 -0.91 9.33 -5.07
C ALA A 31 -0.41 10.59 -5.77
N GLY A 32 -1.31 11.42 -6.26
CA GLY A 32 -0.94 12.63 -6.97
C GLY A 32 -0.26 12.33 -8.29
N GLU A 33 0.35 13.35 -8.86
CA GLU A 33 0.99 13.21 -10.17
C GLU A 33 2.27 12.40 -10.10
N ALA A 34 3.00 12.51 -9.01
CA ALA A 34 4.28 11.81 -8.88
C ALA A 34 4.13 10.38 -8.41
N GLY A 35 2.98 10.03 -7.87
CA GLY A 35 2.74 8.69 -7.36
C GLY A 35 2.10 7.79 -8.38
N ARG A 36 1.73 6.60 -7.93
CA ARG A 36 1.11 5.62 -8.81
C ARG A 36 0.01 4.88 -8.07
N CYS A 37 -1.12 4.67 -8.75
CA CYS A 37 -2.18 3.81 -8.26
C CYS A 37 -2.19 2.53 -9.07
N LEU A 38 -2.37 1.40 -8.41
CA LEU A 38 -2.48 0.11 -9.06
C LEU A 38 -3.83 -0.50 -8.74
N THR A 39 -4.43 -1.11 -9.75
CA THR A 39 -5.61 -1.95 -9.55
C THR A 39 -5.18 -3.31 -9.02
N ASP A 40 -6.17 -4.10 -8.58
CA ASP A 40 -5.88 -5.46 -8.15
C ASP A 40 -5.26 -6.27 -9.29
N ALA A 41 -5.71 -6.07 -10.53
CA ALA A 41 -5.17 -6.80 -11.68
C ALA A 41 -3.71 -6.43 -11.93
N GLU A 42 -3.37 -5.15 -11.84
CA GLU A 42 -1.99 -4.71 -12.05
C GLU A 42 -1.07 -5.23 -10.96
N LEU A 43 -1.52 -5.20 -9.72
CA LEU A 43 -0.72 -5.71 -8.62
C LEU A 43 -0.55 -7.23 -8.71
N HIS A 44 -1.63 -7.91 -9.10
CA HIS A 44 -1.56 -9.35 -9.31
C HIS A 44 -0.51 -9.70 -10.37
N ALA A 45 -0.48 -8.96 -11.46
CA ALA A 45 0.49 -9.20 -12.53
C ALA A 45 1.93 -9.03 -12.04
N LEU A 46 2.18 -8.03 -11.19
CA LEU A 46 3.52 -7.85 -10.62
C LEU A 46 3.89 -9.00 -9.69
N LEU A 47 2.97 -9.42 -8.84
CA LEU A 47 3.25 -10.52 -7.92
C LEU A 47 3.48 -11.82 -8.68
N LEU A 48 2.70 -12.04 -9.74
CA LEU A 48 2.88 -13.23 -10.55
C LEU A 48 4.23 -13.22 -11.28
N ALA A 49 4.61 -12.09 -11.85
CA ALA A 49 5.90 -11.96 -12.50
C ALA A 49 7.04 -12.18 -11.52
N GLN A 50 6.92 -11.66 -10.30
CA GLN A 50 7.92 -11.88 -9.27
C GLN A 50 8.09 -13.38 -8.96
N ALA A 51 6.97 -14.08 -8.81
CA ALA A 51 7.01 -15.50 -8.55
C ALA A 51 7.58 -16.30 -9.72
N GLN A 52 7.20 -15.95 -10.94
CA GLN A 52 7.63 -16.67 -12.13
C GLN A 52 9.09 -16.45 -12.46
N THR A 53 9.60 -15.24 -12.22
CA THR A 53 11.01 -14.97 -12.52
C THR A 53 11.93 -15.38 -11.40
N GLY A 54 11.39 -15.65 -10.23
CA GLY A 54 12.22 -15.97 -9.07
C GLY A 54 12.99 -14.80 -8.52
N ASP A 55 12.60 -13.59 -8.88
CA ASP A 55 13.29 -12.37 -8.42
C ASP A 55 12.50 -11.76 -7.25
N PRO A 56 12.93 -11.96 -6.01
CA PRO A 56 12.16 -11.50 -4.86
C PRO A 56 12.10 -9.99 -4.72
N ALA A 57 12.90 -9.26 -5.46
CA ALA A 57 12.94 -7.80 -5.37
C ALA A 57 12.22 -7.11 -6.53
N LEU A 58 11.57 -7.86 -7.42
CA LEU A 58 10.97 -7.26 -8.61
C LEU A 58 9.94 -6.20 -8.28
N LEU A 59 9.00 -6.51 -7.38
CA LEU A 59 7.96 -5.56 -7.01
C LEU A 59 8.54 -4.31 -6.37
N GLN A 60 9.49 -4.50 -5.47
CA GLN A 60 10.11 -3.37 -4.79
C GLN A 60 10.87 -2.47 -5.76
N ARG A 61 11.62 -3.05 -6.70
CA ARG A 61 12.34 -2.25 -7.69
C ARG A 61 11.40 -1.49 -8.60
N THR A 62 10.29 -2.12 -8.96
CA THR A 62 9.32 -1.50 -9.87
C THR A 62 8.60 -0.33 -9.20
N LEU A 63 8.30 -0.45 -7.92
CA LEU A 63 7.46 0.53 -7.24
C LEU A 63 8.24 1.54 -6.39
N SER A 64 9.46 1.25 -6.02
CA SER A 64 10.21 2.14 -5.14
C SER A 64 10.50 3.53 -5.73
N PRO A 65 10.54 3.73 -7.05
CA PRO A 65 10.76 5.09 -7.57
C PRO A 65 9.61 6.05 -7.28
N PHE A 66 8.41 5.53 -6.96
CA PHE A 66 7.27 6.41 -6.71
C PHE A 66 7.23 6.81 -5.25
N PRO A 67 7.05 8.11 -4.94
CA PRO A 67 6.98 8.54 -3.53
C PRO A 67 5.71 8.10 -2.83
N ARG A 68 4.62 7.88 -3.59
CA ARG A 68 3.35 7.44 -3.02
C ARG A 68 2.73 6.38 -3.91
N LEU A 69 2.17 5.36 -3.28
CA LEU A 69 1.50 4.27 -3.96
C LEU A 69 0.09 4.12 -3.42
N GLY A 70 -0.88 3.99 -4.33
CA GLY A 70 -2.24 3.63 -3.96
C GLY A 70 -2.55 2.25 -4.51
N LEU A 71 -2.92 1.32 -3.65
CA LEU A 71 -3.25 -0.04 -4.06
C LEU A 71 -4.73 -0.28 -3.79
N ASP A 72 -5.50 -0.47 -4.87
CA ASP A 72 -6.94 -0.57 -4.79
C ASP A 72 -7.40 -2.02 -4.79
N ASP A 73 -8.58 -2.24 -4.23
CA ASP A 73 -9.27 -3.52 -4.30
C ASP A 73 -8.48 -4.68 -3.74
N LEU A 74 -7.78 -4.47 -2.62
CA LEU A 74 -7.02 -5.55 -1.99
C LEU A 74 -7.90 -6.70 -1.55
N ASP A 75 -9.16 -6.43 -1.22
CA ASP A 75 -10.10 -7.49 -0.87
C ASP A 75 -10.29 -8.46 -2.02
N LEU A 76 -10.30 -7.97 -3.26
CA LEU A 76 -10.43 -8.83 -4.42
C LEU A 76 -9.15 -9.62 -4.69
N LEU A 77 -8.02 -8.99 -4.47
CA LEU A 77 -6.75 -9.64 -4.75
C LEU A 77 -6.41 -10.73 -3.75
N LEU A 78 -6.63 -10.47 -2.46
CA LEU A 78 -6.06 -11.30 -1.41
C LEU A 78 -7.04 -12.26 -0.75
N SER A 79 -8.35 -12.11 -0.98
CA SER A 79 -9.30 -13.00 -0.32
C SER A 79 -9.05 -14.45 -0.69
N GLY A 80 -8.87 -15.28 0.32
CA GLY A 80 -8.61 -16.71 0.09
C GLY A 80 -7.22 -17.03 -0.44
N ARG A 81 -6.27 -16.11 -0.35
CA ARG A 81 -4.91 -16.29 -0.87
C ARG A 81 -3.88 -15.97 0.18
N PRO A 82 -3.75 -16.76 1.24
CA PRO A 82 -2.85 -16.41 2.33
C PRO A 82 -1.38 -16.32 1.95
N ALA A 83 -0.91 -17.13 1.00
CA ALA A 83 0.48 -17.05 0.58
C ALA A 83 0.75 -15.74 -0.16
N THR A 84 -0.19 -15.29 -0.99
CA THR A 84 -0.08 -14.01 -1.68
C THR A 84 -0.11 -12.87 -0.67
N GLU A 85 -0.98 -12.97 0.32
CA GLU A 85 -1.07 -11.97 1.37
C GLU A 85 0.25 -11.82 2.12
N GLN A 86 0.89 -12.92 2.48
CA GLN A 86 2.16 -12.88 3.19
C GLN A 86 3.28 -12.31 2.33
N ALA A 87 3.30 -12.67 1.05
CA ALA A 87 4.31 -12.13 0.15
C ALA A 87 4.15 -10.62 -0.01
N LEU A 88 2.93 -10.16 -0.19
CA LEU A 88 2.67 -8.74 -0.32
C LEU A 88 3.01 -8.00 0.97
N GLN A 89 2.69 -8.59 2.12
CA GLN A 89 3.02 -7.96 3.41
C GLN A 89 4.51 -7.64 3.50
N ALA A 90 5.36 -8.58 3.13
CA ALA A 90 6.80 -8.37 3.19
C ALA A 90 7.23 -7.24 2.26
N ASP A 91 6.68 -7.21 1.05
CA ASP A 91 7.01 -6.15 0.10
C ASP A 91 6.54 -4.78 0.56
N LEU A 92 5.35 -4.72 1.16
CA LEU A 92 4.82 -3.45 1.65
C LEU A 92 5.68 -2.90 2.79
N LEU A 93 6.11 -3.76 3.70
CA LEU A 93 6.96 -3.33 4.79
C LEU A 93 8.31 -2.82 4.29
N ALA A 94 8.87 -3.50 3.30
CA ALA A 94 10.15 -3.07 2.72
C ALA A 94 10.01 -1.72 2.03
N LEU A 95 8.92 -1.50 1.29
CA LEU A 95 8.68 -0.22 0.62
C LEU A 95 8.49 0.90 1.64
N ALA A 96 7.71 0.66 2.68
CA ALA A 96 7.49 1.67 3.71
C ALA A 96 8.79 2.00 4.43
N ASP A 97 9.58 0.98 4.77
CA ASP A 97 10.85 1.21 5.44
C ASP A 97 11.82 1.99 4.55
N ALA A 98 11.68 1.88 3.24
CA ALA A 98 12.52 2.63 2.31
C ALA A 98 12.02 4.05 2.05
N GLY A 99 10.90 4.45 2.65
CA GLY A 99 10.42 5.82 2.55
C GLY A 99 9.21 6.03 1.66
N THR A 100 8.62 4.98 1.10
CA THR A 100 7.43 5.11 0.28
C THR A 100 6.21 5.22 1.16
N ASP A 101 5.35 6.22 0.89
CA ASP A 101 4.04 6.29 1.54
C ASP A 101 3.05 5.45 0.74
N ILE A 102 2.29 4.64 1.43
CA ILE A 102 1.42 3.66 0.78
C ILE A 102 0.01 3.83 1.32
N ALA A 103 -0.98 3.77 0.44
CA ALA A 103 -2.38 3.68 0.86
C ALA A 103 -2.98 2.40 0.29
N LEU A 104 -3.50 1.57 1.17
CA LEU A 104 -4.16 0.32 0.80
C LEU A 104 -5.66 0.51 0.94
N ALA A 105 -6.41 0.12 -0.08
CA ALA A 105 -7.86 0.30 -0.05
C ALA A 105 -8.59 -0.95 -0.47
N GLY A 106 -9.77 -1.11 0.06
CA GLY A 106 -10.66 -2.21 -0.28
C GLY A 106 -11.94 -2.11 0.52
N ILE A 107 -12.89 -2.95 0.18
CA ILE A 107 -14.17 -2.98 0.86
C ILE A 107 -14.06 -3.92 2.05
N ASP A 108 -14.39 -3.41 3.24
CA ASP A 108 -14.45 -4.25 4.44
C ASP A 108 -13.10 -4.90 4.74
N LEU A 109 -12.00 -4.19 4.55
CA LEU A 109 -10.66 -4.76 4.75
C LEU A 109 -10.46 -5.26 6.18
N ASP A 110 -11.04 -4.55 7.16
CA ASP A 110 -10.87 -4.95 8.55
C ASP A 110 -11.42 -6.35 8.80
N ALA A 111 -12.54 -6.67 8.15
CA ALA A 111 -13.16 -7.98 8.32
C ALA A 111 -12.54 -9.03 7.41
N ARG A 112 -12.09 -8.61 6.21
CA ARG A 112 -11.62 -9.57 5.22
C ARG A 112 -10.16 -9.91 5.35
N LEU A 113 -9.34 -8.96 5.81
CA LEU A 113 -7.89 -9.15 5.90
C LEU A 113 -7.39 -8.78 7.29
N PRO A 114 -7.96 -9.39 8.36
CA PRO A 114 -7.57 -9.00 9.71
C PRO A 114 -6.13 -9.37 10.06
N ALA A 115 -5.60 -10.45 9.48
CA ALA A 115 -4.23 -10.84 9.76
C ALA A 115 -3.23 -9.86 9.15
N LEU A 116 -3.51 -9.41 7.92
CA LEU A 116 -2.66 -8.42 7.27
C LEU A 116 -2.68 -7.11 8.06
N ARG A 117 -3.88 -6.67 8.47
CA ARG A 117 -4.00 -5.44 9.25
C ARG A 117 -3.19 -5.52 10.54
N ALA A 118 -3.33 -6.62 11.26
CA ALA A 118 -2.62 -6.77 12.53
C ALA A 118 -1.11 -6.79 12.32
N ALA A 119 -0.64 -7.50 11.31
CA ALA A 119 0.79 -7.60 11.04
C ALA A 119 1.39 -6.26 10.65
N LEU A 120 0.69 -5.50 9.80
CA LEU A 120 1.18 -4.19 9.39
C LEU A 120 1.15 -3.20 10.55
N ALA A 121 0.08 -3.23 11.35
CA ALA A 121 -0.03 -2.33 12.49
C ALA A 121 1.08 -2.61 13.51
N GLU A 122 1.36 -3.87 13.74
CA GLU A 122 2.41 -4.22 14.70
C GLU A 122 3.79 -3.80 14.20
N ALA A 123 4.08 -4.06 12.93
CA ALA A 123 5.39 -3.77 12.38
C ALA A 123 5.64 -2.28 12.22
N LEU A 124 4.62 -1.52 11.86
CA LEU A 124 4.79 -0.10 11.56
C LEU A 124 4.50 0.83 12.73
N GLY A 125 3.75 0.35 13.72
CA GLY A 125 3.42 1.18 14.88
C GLY A 125 2.71 2.46 14.48
N PRO A 126 3.21 3.64 14.90
CA PRO A 126 2.52 4.89 14.59
C PRO A 126 2.50 5.24 13.10
N ARG A 127 3.29 4.55 12.28
CA ARG A 127 3.26 4.77 10.84
C ARG A 127 2.11 4.02 10.15
N PHE A 128 1.35 3.20 10.90
CA PHE A 128 0.15 2.57 10.39
C PHE A 128 -1.04 3.43 10.76
N ARG A 129 -1.78 3.93 9.77
CA ARG A 129 -2.86 4.88 10.02
C ARG A 129 -4.14 4.48 9.30
N PRO A 130 -5.15 4.02 10.06
CA PRO A 130 -6.47 3.78 9.46
C PRO A 130 -7.12 5.10 9.05
N VAL A 131 -7.73 5.11 7.86
CA VAL A 131 -8.43 6.28 7.35
C VAL A 131 -9.73 5.83 6.69
N SER A 132 -10.61 6.78 6.41
CA SER A 132 -11.85 6.52 5.70
C SER A 132 -11.93 7.40 4.45
N PRO A 133 -12.84 7.08 3.51
CA PRO A 133 -12.95 7.89 2.28
C PRO A 133 -13.32 9.34 2.54
N SER A 134 -13.92 9.64 3.71
CA SER A 134 -14.27 11.01 4.04
C SER A 134 -13.14 11.76 4.72
N ASP A 135 -12.04 11.11 5.05
CA ASP A 135 -10.93 11.80 5.68
C ASP A 135 -10.16 12.63 4.67
N PRO A 136 -9.53 13.73 5.11
CA PRO A 136 -8.71 14.52 4.20
C PRO A 136 -7.49 13.72 3.74
N ILE A 137 -7.01 14.07 2.55
CA ILE A 137 -5.81 13.45 2.01
C ILE A 137 -4.61 13.96 2.81
N PRO A 138 -3.73 13.06 3.26
CA PRO A 138 -2.52 13.53 3.95
C PRO A 138 -1.66 14.40 3.06
N ASP A 139 -1.07 15.48 3.67
CA ASP A 139 -0.30 16.35 2.94
C ASP A 139 0.96 15.78 2.58
N GLY A 140 1.46 15.19 2.26
CA GLY A 140 2.63 14.79 1.81
C GLY A 140 3.77 15.43 2.47
N GLN A 141 4.71 15.50 2.12
CA GLN A 141 5.69 16.01 2.59
C GLN A 141 5.90 17.22 2.26
N LYS A 142 5.64 17.90 2.24
CA LYS A 142 5.80 18.97 1.94
C LYS A 142 6.93 19.40 2.06
N THR A 143 7.49 19.34 1.98
CA THR A 143 8.63 19.67 2.05
C THR A 143 9.04 19.93 2.07
#